data_ad2962c62f5ce1693f133ccb62f00154
#
_entry.id   ad2962c62f5ce1693f133ccb62f00154
#
_cell.length_a   1.000
_cell.length_b   1.000
_cell.length_c   1.000
_cell.angle_alpha   90.00
_cell.angle_beta   90.00
_cell.angle_gamma   90.00
#
_symmetry.space_group_name_H-M   'P 1'
#
loop_
_entity.id
_entity.type
_entity.pdbx_description
1 polymer ?
#
loop_
_entity_poly.entity_id
_entity_poly.type
_entity_poly.pdbx_seq_one_letter_code
_entity_poly.pdbx_strand_id
1 'polypeptide(L)'
;AVAVVPSTGGIDATDAIPAGDKPRGEVVVVGLGPGSPQWITPEATMELAHATDIVGYSTYVNRVPHRAGQKRHPSDNKVEAERAAMALDLAKRGRRVAVVSSGDPGVFAMAAAVIETADDDQWRDVPVRIVPGMTAAQAVASRVGAPLGHDFGMISLSDRLKPFEVVENRVRALAGADMAFAVYNPA
;
A
#
# COMPACT_ATOMS: atom_id res chain seq x y z
N ALA A 1 3.66 -23.04 -7.98
CA ALA A 1 2.26 -22.66 -7.78
C ALA A 1 2.17 -21.90 -6.46
N VAL A 2 1.80 -20.64 -6.50
CA VAL A 2 1.56 -19.83 -5.30
C VAL A 2 0.16 -20.20 -4.81
N ALA A 3 0.05 -20.87 -3.66
CA ALA A 3 -1.23 -21.04 -3.01
C ALA A 3 -1.52 -19.78 -2.19
N VAL A 4 -2.39 -18.94 -2.69
CA VAL A 4 -3.05 -17.92 -1.88
C VAL A 4 -4.23 -18.63 -1.23
N VAL A 5 -4.22 -18.78 0.09
CA VAL A 5 -5.39 -19.25 0.82
C VAL A 5 -6.36 -18.08 0.86
N PRO A 6 -7.50 -18.12 0.15
CA PRO A 6 -8.48 -17.05 0.27
C PRO A 6 -9.11 -17.13 1.65
N SER A 7 -9.14 -16.04 2.38
CA SER A 7 -10.12 -15.88 3.44
C SER A 7 -11.50 -16.02 2.79
N THR A 8 -12.34 -16.89 3.34
CA THR A 8 -13.69 -17.22 2.86
C THR A 8 -14.54 -15.96 2.75
N GLY A 9 -14.68 -15.44 1.53
CA GLY A 9 -15.45 -14.25 1.16
C GLY A 9 -15.09 -13.85 -0.26
N GLY A 10 -15.39 -14.72 -1.24
CA GLY A 10 -15.22 -14.39 -2.64
C GLY A 10 -16.13 -13.23 -3.03
N ILE A 11 -15.55 -12.09 -3.43
CA ILE A 11 -16.29 -11.03 -4.12
C ILE A 11 -16.46 -11.51 -5.55
N ASP A 12 -17.71 -11.86 -5.91
CA ASP A 12 -18.07 -12.19 -7.30
C ASP A 12 -18.08 -10.89 -8.11
N ALA A 13 -17.19 -10.77 -9.08
CA ALA A 13 -16.98 -9.56 -9.88
C ALA A 13 -18.07 -9.29 -10.94
N THR A 14 -19.21 -9.97 -10.84
CA THR A 14 -20.29 -9.91 -11.87
C THR A 14 -21.57 -9.22 -11.41
N ASP A 15 -21.64 -8.64 -10.21
CA ASP A 15 -22.83 -7.90 -9.81
C ASP A 15 -22.89 -6.55 -10.55
N ALA A 16 -23.78 -6.49 -11.55
CA ALA A 16 -24.12 -5.30 -12.27
C ALA A 16 -24.63 -4.22 -11.30
N ILE A 17 -24.03 -3.04 -11.33
CA ILE A 17 -24.40 -1.88 -10.53
C ILE A 17 -25.85 -1.50 -10.88
N PRO A 18 -26.81 -1.49 -9.93
CA PRO A 18 -28.16 -1.00 -10.18
C PRO A 18 -28.12 0.49 -10.53
N ALA A 19 -28.78 0.85 -11.64
CA ALA A 19 -28.93 2.25 -12.04
C ALA A 19 -29.76 3.00 -10.99
N GLY A 20 -29.15 3.90 -10.23
CA GLY A 20 -29.84 4.77 -9.28
C GLY A 20 -29.11 5.15 -8.01
N ASP A 21 -28.01 4.47 -7.65
CA ASP A 21 -27.24 4.80 -6.46
C ASP A 21 -26.20 5.89 -6.77
N LYS A 22 -26.09 6.89 -5.86
CA LYS A 22 -24.96 7.84 -5.91
C LYS A 22 -23.67 7.04 -6.00
N PRO A 23 -22.69 7.44 -6.87
CA PRO A 23 -21.44 6.70 -6.96
C PRO A 23 -20.86 6.53 -5.55
N ARG A 24 -20.81 5.28 -5.07
CA ARG A 24 -20.17 4.96 -3.80
C ARG A 24 -18.71 5.33 -3.95
N GLY A 25 -18.22 6.18 -3.06
CA GLY A 25 -16.79 6.48 -3.02
C GLY A 25 -16.02 5.22 -2.63
N GLU A 26 -14.75 5.19 -2.98
CA GLU A 26 -13.86 4.08 -2.65
C GLU A 26 -12.49 4.60 -2.22
N VAL A 27 -11.75 3.79 -1.47
CA VAL A 27 -10.33 3.99 -1.19
C VAL A 27 -9.53 2.96 -1.99
N VAL A 28 -8.57 3.45 -2.78
CA VAL A 28 -7.61 2.61 -3.48
C VAL A 28 -6.22 2.90 -2.93
N VAL A 29 -5.58 1.91 -2.31
CA VAL A 29 -4.21 2.05 -1.79
C VAL A 29 -3.24 1.68 -2.91
N VAL A 30 -2.47 2.65 -3.40
CA VAL A 30 -1.71 2.54 -4.66
C VAL A 30 -0.22 2.52 -4.40
N GLY A 31 0.46 1.50 -4.92
CA GLY A 31 1.92 1.40 -4.95
C GLY A 31 2.53 2.22 -6.07
N LEU A 32 3.40 3.17 -5.71
CA LEU A 32 4.10 4.03 -6.68
C LEU A 32 5.43 3.43 -7.19
N GLY A 33 5.74 2.19 -6.80
CA GLY A 33 7.05 1.63 -7.04
C GLY A 33 8.17 2.33 -6.27
N PRO A 34 9.41 1.82 -6.34
CA PRO A 34 10.53 2.22 -5.47
C PRO A 34 11.28 3.48 -5.92
N GLY A 35 10.81 4.20 -6.92
CA GLY A 35 11.45 5.46 -7.35
C GLY A 35 11.14 5.86 -8.78
N SER A 36 11.72 5.18 -9.77
CA SER A 36 11.56 5.53 -11.17
C SER A 36 10.11 5.40 -11.65
N PRO A 37 9.59 6.36 -12.44
CA PRO A 37 8.25 6.28 -13.04
C PRO A 37 8.02 5.04 -13.90
N GLN A 38 9.05 4.47 -14.51
CA GLN A 38 8.95 3.24 -15.31
C GLN A 38 8.55 2.00 -14.49
N TRP A 39 8.63 2.06 -13.15
CA TRP A 39 8.23 0.99 -12.25
C TRP A 39 6.83 1.15 -11.65
N ILE A 40 6.11 2.16 -12.10
CA ILE A 40 4.68 2.31 -11.79
C ILE A 40 3.90 1.35 -12.70
N THR A 41 3.01 0.55 -12.13
CA THR A 41 2.18 -0.37 -12.92
C THR A 41 1.16 0.39 -13.77
N PRO A 42 0.72 -0.18 -14.92
CA PRO A 42 -0.37 0.40 -15.70
C PRO A 42 -1.65 0.60 -14.87
N GLU A 43 -1.99 -0.36 -14.00
CA GLU A 43 -3.13 -0.29 -13.11
C GLU A 43 -3.01 0.90 -12.15
N ALA A 44 -1.85 1.07 -11.48
CA ALA A 44 -1.59 2.21 -10.62
C ALA A 44 -1.74 3.54 -11.37
N THR A 45 -1.25 3.61 -12.61
CA THR A 45 -1.39 4.81 -13.45
C THR A 45 -2.85 5.13 -13.75
N MET A 46 -3.67 4.12 -14.04
CA MET A 46 -5.11 4.30 -14.29
C MET A 46 -5.84 4.75 -13.03
N GLU A 47 -5.58 4.11 -11.88
CA GLU A 47 -6.22 4.48 -10.62
C GLU A 47 -5.89 5.91 -10.19
N LEU A 48 -4.62 6.31 -10.31
CA LEU A 48 -4.20 7.68 -10.07
C LEU A 48 -4.86 8.68 -11.02
N ALA A 49 -5.14 8.26 -12.26
CA ALA A 49 -5.83 9.11 -13.25
C ALA A 49 -7.31 9.32 -12.89
N HIS A 50 -7.97 8.31 -12.34
CA HIS A 50 -9.39 8.34 -12.00
C HIS A 50 -9.66 8.89 -10.59
N ALA A 51 -8.67 8.97 -9.73
CA ALA A 51 -8.83 9.47 -8.39
C ALA A 51 -9.24 10.95 -8.37
N THR A 52 -10.21 11.28 -7.53
CA THR A 52 -10.61 12.68 -7.26
C THR A 52 -9.75 13.32 -6.17
N ASP A 53 -9.17 12.48 -5.31
CA ASP A 53 -8.36 12.88 -4.18
C ASP A 53 -7.11 11.99 -4.07
N ILE A 54 -5.95 12.61 -3.85
CA ILE A 54 -4.68 11.93 -3.59
C ILE A 54 -4.28 12.21 -2.14
N VAL A 55 -4.16 11.15 -1.36
CA VAL A 55 -3.81 11.20 0.07
C VAL A 55 -2.49 10.47 0.28
N GLY A 56 -1.59 11.03 1.08
CA GLY A 56 -0.32 10.34 1.35
C GLY A 56 0.72 11.19 2.06
N TYR A 57 1.87 10.58 2.35
CA TYR A 57 3.05 11.31 2.77
C TYR A 57 3.48 12.31 1.69
N SER A 58 3.84 13.52 2.09
CA SER A 58 4.13 14.65 1.18
C SER A 58 5.08 14.26 0.05
N THR A 59 6.15 13.53 0.36
CA THR A 59 7.12 13.04 -0.64
C THR A 59 6.48 12.14 -1.70
N TYR A 60 5.50 11.31 -1.32
CA TYR A 60 4.84 10.39 -2.25
C TYR A 60 3.76 11.09 -3.06
N VAL A 61 2.98 11.98 -2.44
CA VAL A 61 1.99 12.82 -3.12
C VAL A 61 2.65 13.65 -4.22
N ASN A 62 3.85 14.18 -3.96
CA ASN A 62 4.61 14.98 -4.93
C ASN A 62 5.14 14.18 -6.14
N ARG A 63 5.22 12.84 -6.03
CA ARG A 63 5.59 11.97 -7.17
C ARG A 63 4.43 11.76 -8.16
N VAL A 64 3.19 11.97 -7.75
CA VAL A 64 2.03 11.81 -8.60
C VAL A 64 1.91 13.01 -9.54
N PRO A 65 1.78 12.83 -10.87
CA PRO A 65 1.56 13.93 -11.81
C PRO A 65 0.32 14.75 -11.46
N HIS A 66 0.40 16.08 -11.62
CA HIS A 66 -0.72 16.97 -11.36
C HIS A 66 -1.82 16.81 -12.43
N ARG A 67 -3.07 16.73 -11.99
CA ARG A 67 -4.25 16.69 -12.86
C ARG A 67 -5.29 17.73 -12.44
N ALA A 68 -5.92 18.37 -13.40
CA ALA A 68 -6.98 19.35 -13.15
C ALA A 68 -8.16 18.69 -12.41
N GLY A 69 -8.70 19.37 -11.42
CA GLY A 69 -9.83 18.89 -10.61
C GLY A 69 -9.48 17.88 -9.51
N GLN A 70 -8.26 17.39 -9.47
CA GLN A 70 -7.79 16.46 -8.43
C GLN A 70 -7.30 17.21 -7.21
N LYS A 71 -7.81 16.86 -6.02
CA LYS A 71 -7.37 17.42 -4.74
C LYS A 71 -6.22 16.61 -4.17
N ARG A 72 -5.30 17.29 -3.48
CA ARG A 72 -4.14 16.67 -2.85
C ARG A 72 -4.16 16.93 -1.37
N HIS A 73 -3.89 15.89 -0.60
CA HIS A 73 -3.88 15.88 0.86
C HIS A 73 -2.54 15.33 1.35
N PRO A 74 -1.45 16.14 1.25
CA PRO A 74 -0.15 15.75 1.77
C PRO A 74 -0.16 15.80 3.30
N SER A 75 0.56 14.91 3.95
CA SER A 75 0.72 14.88 5.40
C SER A 75 2.13 14.44 5.79
N ASP A 76 2.48 14.57 7.07
CA ASP A 76 3.75 14.13 7.60
C ASP A 76 3.85 12.61 7.71
N ASN A 77 5.06 12.08 7.86
CA ASN A 77 5.31 10.63 7.82
C ASN A 77 4.72 9.85 9.02
N LYS A 78 4.40 10.51 10.12
CA LYS A 78 4.06 9.86 11.41
C LYS A 78 2.55 9.72 11.70
N VAL A 79 1.68 10.05 10.77
CA VAL A 79 0.21 10.13 10.96
C VAL A 79 -0.52 9.10 10.11
N GLU A 80 -0.12 7.84 10.15
CA GLU A 80 -0.66 6.79 9.28
C GLU A 80 -2.16 6.53 9.54
N ALA A 81 -2.57 6.42 10.81
CA ALA A 81 -3.96 6.20 11.18
C ALA A 81 -4.86 7.40 10.82
N GLU A 82 -4.39 8.64 11.08
CA GLU A 82 -5.12 9.85 10.71
C GLU A 82 -5.29 9.98 9.20
N ARG A 83 -4.25 9.59 8.44
CA ARG A 83 -4.27 9.56 6.98
C ARG A 83 -5.27 8.55 6.46
N ALA A 84 -5.33 7.35 7.05
CA ALA A 84 -6.28 6.32 6.72
C ALA A 84 -7.72 6.78 7.00
N ALA A 85 -7.98 7.34 8.18
CA ALA A 85 -9.28 7.88 8.57
C ALA A 85 -9.73 9.00 7.60
N MET A 86 -8.85 9.94 7.27
CA MET A 86 -9.15 11.00 6.29
C MET A 86 -9.55 10.42 4.93
N ALA A 87 -8.84 9.42 4.43
CA ALA A 87 -9.14 8.80 3.14
C ALA A 87 -10.51 8.11 3.16
N LEU A 88 -10.82 7.38 4.23
CA LEU A 88 -12.10 6.71 4.42
C LEU A 88 -13.26 7.71 4.55
N ASP A 89 -13.07 8.82 5.27
CA ASP A 89 -14.05 9.90 5.38
C ASP A 89 -14.35 10.57 4.04
N LEU A 90 -13.33 10.79 3.21
CA LEU A 90 -13.51 11.31 1.86
C LEU A 90 -14.30 10.32 1.00
N ALA A 91 -13.96 9.03 1.06
CA ALA A 91 -14.67 7.98 0.32
C ALA A 91 -16.13 7.86 0.77
N LYS A 92 -16.40 7.92 2.07
CA LYS A 92 -17.77 7.92 2.61
C LYS A 92 -18.64 9.09 2.06
N ARG A 93 -18.00 10.18 1.65
CA ARG A 93 -18.63 11.33 0.98
C ARG A 93 -18.74 11.17 -0.54
N GLY A 94 -18.52 9.96 -1.08
CA GLY A 94 -18.63 9.65 -2.50
C GLY A 94 -17.38 10.01 -3.32
N ARG A 95 -16.21 10.22 -2.66
CA ARG A 95 -14.97 10.54 -3.35
C ARG A 95 -14.21 9.27 -3.75
N ARG A 96 -13.52 9.30 -4.88
CA ARG A 96 -12.60 8.26 -5.30
C ARG A 96 -11.19 8.64 -4.83
N VAL A 97 -10.72 7.98 -3.77
CA VAL A 97 -9.52 8.38 -3.04
C VAL A 97 -8.38 7.42 -3.33
N ALA A 98 -7.26 7.92 -3.85
CA ALA A 98 -6.02 7.16 -3.94
C ALA A 98 -5.12 7.48 -2.74
N VAL A 99 -4.86 6.48 -1.89
CA VAL A 99 -3.84 6.55 -0.84
C VAL A 99 -2.53 6.06 -1.43
N VAL A 100 -1.54 6.95 -1.56
CA VAL A 100 -0.29 6.62 -2.25
C VAL A 100 0.83 6.23 -1.30
N SER A 101 1.53 5.15 -1.65
CA SER A 101 2.69 4.60 -0.95
C SER A 101 3.86 4.42 -1.89
N SER A 102 5.08 4.56 -1.40
CA SER A 102 6.27 4.15 -2.14
C SER A 102 6.37 2.63 -2.18
N GLY A 103 6.99 2.08 -3.20
CA GLY A 103 7.12 0.64 -3.35
C GLY A 103 5.79 -0.07 -3.55
N ASP A 104 5.59 -1.14 -2.80
CA ASP A 104 4.33 -1.87 -2.67
C ASP A 104 3.60 -1.43 -1.39
N PRO A 105 2.29 -1.14 -1.43
CA PRO A 105 1.56 -0.64 -0.27
C PRO A 105 1.35 -1.69 0.83
N GLY A 106 1.50 -2.98 0.53
CA GLY A 106 1.43 -4.09 1.48
C GLY A 106 2.77 -4.43 2.14
N VAL A 107 3.88 -3.82 1.69
CA VAL A 107 5.22 -4.10 2.23
C VAL A 107 5.68 -2.96 3.13
N PHE A 108 5.44 -3.08 4.44
CA PHE A 108 5.78 -2.08 5.47
C PHE A 108 5.28 -0.67 5.15
N ALA A 109 4.07 -0.56 4.61
CA ALA A 109 3.49 0.67 4.08
C ALA A 109 2.00 0.79 4.44
N MET A 110 1.25 1.64 3.74
CA MET A 110 -0.08 2.12 4.16
C MET A 110 -1.21 1.09 4.10
N ALA A 111 -1.07 -0.04 3.39
CA ALA A 111 -2.21 -0.95 3.20
C ALA A 111 -2.73 -1.52 4.53
N ALA A 112 -1.85 -1.96 5.43
CA ALA A 112 -2.26 -2.48 6.74
C ALA A 112 -3.03 -1.42 7.54
N ALA A 113 -2.50 -0.20 7.65
CA ALA A 113 -3.14 0.87 8.41
C ALA A 113 -4.52 1.25 7.85
N VAL A 114 -4.68 1.24 6.51
CA VAL A 114 -5.99 1.53 5.89
C VAL A 114 -6.98 0.41 6.16
N ILE A 115 -6.58 -0.86 6.03
CA ILE A 115 -7.45 -2.02 6.28
C ILE A 115 -7.86 -2.08 7.77
N GLU A 116 -6.89 -1.92 8.69
CA GLU A 116 -7.16 -1.90 10.14
C GLU A 116 -8.12 -0.77 10.53
N THR A 117 -7.95 0.43 9.94
CA THR A 117 -8.84 1.56 10.21
C THR A 117 -10.24 1.32 9.62
N ALA A 118 -10.34 0.71 8.44
CA ALA A 118 -11.60 0.43 7.76
C ALA A 118 -12.47 -0.62 8.47
N ASP A 119 -11.89 -1.41 9.39
CA ASP A 119 -12.64 -2.40 10.20
C ASP A 119 -13.55 -1.75 11.27
N ASP A 120 -13.36 -0.47 11.56
CA ASP A 120 -14.27 0.30 12.42
C ASP A 120 -15.66 0.43 11.79
N ASP A 121 -16.71 0.25 12.58
CA ASP A 121 -18.13 0.26 12.16
C ASP A 121 -18.50 1.50 11.33
N GLN A 122 -17.89 2.64 11.61
CA GLN A 122 -18.18 3.89 10.90
C GLN A 122 -17.74 3.88 9.43
N TRP A 123 -16.77 3.00 9.04
CA TRP A 123 -16.25 2.91 7.68
C TRP A 123 -16.42 1.53 7.02
N ARG A 124 -17.08 0.58 7.69
CA ARG A 124 -17.26 -0.81 7.23
C ARG A 124 -17.83 -0.92 5.82
N ASP A 125 -18.68 0.03 5.42
CA ASP A 125 -19.31 0.05 4.10
C ASP A 125 -18.47 0.75 3.03
N VAL A 126 -17.28 1.26 3.36
CA VAL A 126 -16.38 1.91 2.40
C VAL A 126 -15.55 0.86 1.69
N PRO A 127 -15.69 0.70 0.37
CA PRO A 127 -14.85 -0.24 -0.38
C PRO A 127 -13.38 0.17 -0.32
N VAL A 128 -12.51 -0.79 0.00
CA VAL A 128 -11.05 -0.60 0.01
C VAL A 128 -10.42 -1.61 -0.94
N ARG A 129 -9.62 -1.12 -1.88
CA ARG A 129 -8.83 -1.95 -2.79
C ARG A 129 -7.34 -1.63 -2.67
N ILE A 130 -6.50 -2.60 -2.94
CA ILE A 130 -5.04 -2.45 -2.95
C ILE A 130 -4.55 -2.71 -4.37
N VAL A 131 -3.81 -1.74 -4.91
CA VAL A 131 -3.10 -1.87 -6.19
C VAL A 131 -1.62 -2.04 -5.90
N PRO A 132 -1.07 -3.22 -6.19
CA PRO A 132 0.32 -3.54 -5.84
C PRO A 132 1.31 -2.68 -6.63
N GLY A 133 2.53 -2.60 -6.11
CA GLY A 133 3.65 -1.96 -6.75
C GLY A 133 4.91 -2.80 -6.63
N MET A 134 5.94 -2.48 -7.43
CA MET A 134 7.24 -3.09 -7.25
C MET A 134 7.85 -2.65 -5.93
N THR A 135 8.17 -3.58 -5.04
CA THR A 135 8.86 -3.25 -3.79
C THR A 135 10.35 -2.99 -4.00
N ALA A 136 10.96 -2.20 -3.09
CA ALA A 136 12.38 -1.87 -3.17
C ALA A 136 13.29 -3.11 -3.15
N ALA A 137 12.92 -4.17 -2.44
CA ALA A 137 13.66 -5.42 -2.44
C ALA A 137 13.84 -6.01 -3.84
N GLN A 138 12.77 -6.06 -4.64
CA GLN A 138 12.83 -6.54 -6.03
C GLN A 138 13.68 -5.63 -6.92
N ALA A 139 13.54 -4.31 -6.76
CA ALA A 139 14.30 -3.35 -7.53
C ALA A 139 15.80 -3.43 -7.22
N VAL A 140 16.19 -3.57 -5.95
CA VAL A 140 17.60 -3.77 -5.56
C VAL A 140 18.11 -5.12 -6.04
N ALA A 141 17.35 -6.19 -5.85
CA ALA A 141 17.72 -7.53 -6.29
C ALA A 141 18.09 -7.57 -7.78
N SER A 142 17.30 -6.90 -8.62
CA SER A 142 17.57 -6.81 -10.08
C SER A 142 18.85 -6.07 -10.44
N ARG A 143 19.48 -5.34 -9.52
CA ARG A 143 20.73 -4.59 -9.73
C ARG A 143 21.96 -5.34 -9.24
N VAL A 144 21.78 -6.33 -8.37
CA VAL A 144 22.88 -7.12 -7.79
C VAL A 144 22.85 -8.58 -8.25
N GLY A 145 22.00 -8.92 -9.20
CA GLY A 145 21.81 -10.26 -9.71
C GLY A 145 20.42 -10.79 -9.42
N ALA A 146 20.29 -12.01 -8.90
CA ALA A 146 19.03 -12.64 -8.58
C ALA A 146 19.04 -13.27 -7.17
N PRO A 147 19.32 -12.51 -6.10
CA PRO A 147 19.46 -13.06 -4.74
C PRO A 147 18.13 -13.57 -4.15
N LEU A 148 17.00 -13.27 -4.78
CA LEU A 148 15.67 -13.72 -4.35
C LEU A 148 15.22 -14.99 -5.11
N GLY A 149 16.13 -15.71 -5.74
CA GLY A 149 15.82 -16.92 -6.53
C GLY A 149 15.46 -18.15 -5.70
N HIS A 150 15.77 -18.14 -4.41
CA HIS A 150 15.37 -19.14 -3.41
C HIS A 150 14.51 -18.49 -2.32
N ASP A 151 14.33 -19.18 -1.21
CA ASP A 151 13.62 -18.63 -0.05
C ASP A 151 14.30 -17.35 0.44
N PHE A 152 13.50 -16.33 0.75
CA PHE A 152 14.01 -15.06 1.22
C PHE A 152 13.07 -14.41 2.23
N GLY A 153 13.60 -13.48 3.02
CA GLY A 153 12.84 -12.71 3.99
C GLY A 153 12.84 -11.22 3.72
N MET A 154 11.86 -10.52 4.28
CA MET A 154 11.84 -9.06 4.37
C MET A 154 11.64 -8.65 5.82
N ILE A 155 12.49 -7.76 6.32
CA ILE A 155 12.48 -7.29 7.71
C ILE A 155 12.45 -5.77 7.73
N SER A 156 11.54 -5.20 8.52
CA SER A 156 11.60 -3.78 8.88
C SER A 156 12.42 -3.63 10.17
N LEU A 157 13.42 -2.75 10.17
CA LEU A 157 14.19 -2.38 11.34
C LEU A 157 13.46 -1.38 12.25
N SER A 158 12.30 -0.88 11.84
CA SER A 158 11.52 0.01 12.68
C SER A 158 11.14 -0.66 14.01
N ASP A 159 11.46 0.01 15.11
CA ASP A 159 11.13 -0.39 16.49
C ASP A 159 9.83 0.28 17.00
N ARG A 160 9.16 1.04 16.16
CA ARG A 160 7.94 1.79 16.52
C ARG A 160 6.76 0.90 16.93
N LEU A 161 6.66 -0.29 16.34
CA LEU A 161 5.56 -1.25 16.59
C LEU A 161 6.02 -2.52 17.31
N LYS A 162 7.32 -2.66 17.57
CA LYS A 162 7.91 -3.83 18.22
C LYS A 162 9.25 -3.47 18.88
N PRO A 163 9.62 -4.11 20.01
CA PRO A 163 10.95 -3.93 20.61
C PRO A 163 12.07 -4.31 19.65
N PHE A 164 13.19 -3.60 19.70
CA PHE A 164 14.36 -3.86 18.84
C PHE A 164 14.91 -5.28 18.98
N GLU A 165 14.83 -5.87 20.18
CA GLU A 165 15.20 -7.26 20.43
C GLU A 165 14.46 -8.25 19.50
N VAL A 166 13.18 -7.99 19.21
CA VAL A 166 12.40 -8.80 18.26
C VAL A 166 12.96 -8.69 16.85
N VAL A 167 13.41 -7.49 16.46
CA VAL A 167 14.05 -7.27 15.17
C VAL A 167 15.37 -8.05 15.10
N GLU A 168 16.21 -7.92 16.11
CA GLU A 168 17.49 -8.61 16.20
C GLU A 168 17.32 -10.13 16.11
N ASN A 169 16.39 -10.70 16.86
CA ASN A 169 16.09 -12.12 16.84
C ASN A 169 15.65 -12.61 15.44
N ARG A 170 14.84 -11.83 14.73
CA ARG A 170 14.41 -12.16 13.35
C ARG A 170 15.58 -12.11 12.37
N VAL A 171 16.44 -11.10 12.47
CA VAL A 171 17.65 -10.99 11.62
C VAL A 171 18.57 -12.18 11.87
N ARG A 172 18.83 -12.54 13.14
CA ARG A 172 19.66 -13.71 13.50
C ARG A 172 19.08 -15.01 12.98
N ALA A 173 17.76 -15.19 13.06
CA ALA A 173 17.08 -16.38 12.57
C ALA A 173 17.23 -16.55 11.05
N LEU A 174 17.02 -15.51 10.26
CA LEU A 174 17.18 -15.55 8.81
C LEU A 174 18.66 -15.78 8.41
N ALA A 175 19.58 -15.09 9.06
CA ALA A 175 21.03 -15.28 8.81
C ALA A 175 21.48 -16.70 9.21
N GLY A 176 20.96 -17.25 10.31
CA GLY A 176 21.27 -18.61 10.76
C GLY A 176 20.67 -19.70 9.85
N ALA A 177 19.63 -19.37 9.10
CA ALA A 177 19.01 -20.26 8.12
C ALA A 177 19.62 -20.14 6.71
N ASP A 178 20.70 -19.37 6.56
CA ASP A 178 21.37 -19.10 5.25
C ASP A 178 20.41 -18.53 4.20
N MET A 179 19.45 -17.71 4.63
CA MET A 179 18.46 -17.09 3.76
C MET A 179 18.91 -15.70 3.32
N ALA A 180 18.69 -15.37 2.05
CA ALA A 180 18.75 -13.98 1.60
C ALA A 180 17.64 -13.16 2.26
N PHE A 181 17.91 -11.92 2.63
CA PHE A 181 16.86 -11.05 3.16
C PHE A 181 17.08 -9.58 2.83
N ALA A 182 15.98 -8.86 2.68
CA ALA A 182 15.97 -7.42 2.47
C ALA A 182 15.61 -6.70 3.78
N VAL A 183 16.33 -5.62 4.06
CA VAL A 183 16.16 -4.80 5.25
C VAL A 183 15.54 -3.46 4.86
N TYR A 184 14.45 -3.10 5.55
CA TYR A 184 13.70 -1.86 5.33
C TYR A 184 13.78 -0.94 6.55
N ASN A 185 13.54 0.34 6.32
CA ASN A 185 13.46 1.37 7.35
C ASN A 185 14.70 1.37 8.27
N PRO A 186 15.91 1.50 7.72
CA PRO A 186 17.10 1.73 8.53
C PRO A 186 16.91 3.04 9.33
N ALA A 187 17.47 3.07 10.55
CA ALA A 187 17.46 4.26 11.40
C ALA A 187 18.32 5.38 10.82
#